data_cd64bf7a65df8607496ef9d6f85425ee
#
_entry.id   cd64bf7a65df8607496ef9d6f85425ee
#
_cell.length_a   1.000
_cell.length_b   1.000
_cell.length_c   1.000
_cell.angle_alpha   90.00
_cell.angle_beta   90.00
_cell.angle_gamma   90.00
#
_symmetry.space_group_name_H-M   'P 1'
#
loop_
_entity.id
_entity.type
_entity.pdbx_description
1 polymer ?
#
loop_
_entity_poly.entity_id
_entity_poly.type
_entity_poly.pdbx_seq_one_letter_code
_entity_poly.pdbx_strand_id
1 'polypeptide(L)'
;MEKREEILAIAKEMMAAIYTKGEITDVDVVAETAIRYADALVKAYEKSLLSVNVTDDCVKNQLQIYRKYCELKKKNTGCLLLFRCGDFYETYEDDAQLVSDCLGITLTKVHKTGLRMAGFPYHALDTYLPRLIRAGFRVSINDNK
;
A
#
# COMPACT_ATOMS: atom_id res chain seq x y z
N MET A 1 11.77 12.02 -6.15
CA MET A 1 11.58 11.80 -7.61
C MET A 1 12.87 11.36 -8.30
N GLU A 2 14.00 11.98 -8.04
CA GLU A 2 15.31 11.67 -8.66
C GLU A 2 15.72 10.19 -8.62
N LYS A 3 15.68 9.54 -7.46
CA LYS A 3 16.10 8.13 -7.33
C LYS A 3 15.27 7.13 -8.15
N ARG A 4 14.01 7.43 -8.40
CA ARG A 4 13.15 6.55 -9.22
C ARG A 4 13.52 6.64 -10.70
N GLU A 5 13.91 7.81 -11.16
CA GLU A 5 14.37 8.03 -12.54
C GLU A 5 15.76 7.41 -12.77
N GLU A 6 16.65 7.49 -11.76
CA GLU A 6 17.95 6.80 -11.81
C GLU A 6 17.81 5.29 -11.90
N ILE A 7 16.95 4.68 -11.09
CA ILE A 7 16.68 3.22 -11.15
C ILE A 7 16.08 2.83 -12.49
N LEU A 8 15.17 3.65 -13.04
CA LEU A 8 14.57 3.41 -14.36
C LEU A 8 15.59 3.56 -15.49
N ALA A 9 16.51 4.50 -15.37
CA ALA A 9 17.59 4.71 -16.33
C ALA A 9 18.57 3.52 -16.33
N ILE A 10 18.99 3.04 -15.17
CA ILE A 10 19.85 1.86 -15.02
C ILE A 10 19.17 0.60 -15.58
N ALA A 11 17.87 0.42 -15.30
CA ALA A 11 17.11 -0.71 -15.84
C ALA A 11 17.02 -0.66 -17.38
N LYS A 12 16.83 0.52 -17.96
CA LYS A 12 16.83 0.72 -19.41
C LYS A 12 18.20 0.46 -20.05
N GLU A 13 19.28 0.92 -19.45
CA GLU A 13 20.64 0.66 -19.92
C GLU A 13 21.00 -0.83 -19.85
N MET A 14 20.63 -1.51 -18.78
CA MET A 14 20.84 -2.96 -18.64
C MET A 14 20.04 -3.75 -19.67
N MET A 15 18.78 -3.39 -19.92
CA MET A 15 17.98 -4.02 -20.98
C MET A 15 18.54 -3.77 -22.37
N ALA A 16 19.01 -2.55 -22.67
CA ALA A 16 19.64 -2.22 -23.95
C ALA A 16 20.94 -3.01 -24.13
N ALA A 17 21.76 -3.17 -23.08
CA ALA A 17 22.99 -3.96 -23.14
C ALA A 17 22.75 -5.46 -23.39
N ILE A 18 21.66 -6.01 -22.88
CA ILE A 18 21.25 -7.40 -23.11
C ILE A 18 20.79 -7.59 -24.56
N TYR A 19 20.06 -6.60 -25.09
CA TYR A 19 19.54 -6.62 -26.47
C TYR A 19 20.63 -6.46 -27.54
N THR A 20 21.67 -5.67 -27.27
CA THR A 20 22.77 -5.39 -28.21
C THR A 20 23.80 -6.53 -28.30
N LYS A 21 23.90 -7.42 -27.29
CA LYS A 21 24.84 -8.55 -27.30
C LYS A 21 24.43 -9.72 -28.16
N GLY A 22 23.20 -9.75 -28.70
CA GLY A 22 22.76 -10.74 -29.69
C GLY A 22 22.80 -12.20 -29.21
N GLU A 23 22.98 -12.43 -27.92
CA GLU A 23 23.15 -13.77 -27.34
C GLU A 23 21.82 -14.44 -26.90
N ILE A 24 20.71 -13.74 -26.97
CA ILE A 24 19.41 -14.29 -26.55
C ILE A 24 18.45 -14.24 -27.73
N THR A 25 18.30 -15.38 -28.40
CA THR A 25 17.33 -15.59 -29.49
C THR A 25 16.02 -16.20 -29.02
N ASP A 26 15.91 -16.56 -27.74
CA ASP A 26 14.74 -17.21 -27.17
C ASP A 26 13.91 -16.22 -26.31
N VAL A 27 12.68 -15.98 -26.77
CA VAL A 27 11.75 -15.01 -26.16
C VAL A 27 11.40 -15.41 -24.73
N ASP A 28 11.37 -16.71 -24.42
CA ASP A 28 11.04 -17.23 -23.10
C ASP A 28 12.16 -16.94 -22.08
N VAL A 29 13.42 -17.01 -22.51
CA VAL A 29 14.58 -16.67 -21.66
C VAL A 29 14.61 -15.16 -21.35
N VAL A 30 14.22 -14.33 -22.31
CA VAL A 30 14.12 -12.88 -22.12
C VAL A 30 13.01 -12.55 -21.13
N ALA A 31 11.87 -13.21 -21.24
CA ALA A 31 10.73 -13.00 -20.32
C ALA A 31 11.07 -13.45 -18.89
N GLU A 32 11.66 -14.63 -18.71
CA GLU A 32 12.11 -15.09 -17.37
C GLU A 32 13.16 -14.17 -16.76
N THR A 33 14.10 -13.70 -17.56
CA THR A 33 15.14 -12.78 -17.09
C THR A 33 14.54 -11.43 -16.68
N ALA A 34 13.61 -10.91 -17.45
CA ALA A 34 12.91 -9.67 -17.13
C ALA A 34 12.09 -9.78 -15.84
N ILE A 35 11.42 -10.92 -15.60
CA ILE A 35 10.67 -11.18 -14.37
C ILE A 35 11.63 -11.25 -13.17
N ARG A 36 12.76 -11.95 -13.29
CA ARG A 36 13.78 -12.04 -12.22
C ARG A 36 14.39 -10.69 -11.88
N TYR A 37 14.64 -9.83 -12.87
CA TYR A 37 15.12 -8.47 -12.64
C TYR A 37 14.04 -7.56 -12.02
N ALA A 38 12.80 -7.68 -12.43
CA ALA A 38 11.69 -6.96 -11.81
C ALA A 38 11.54 -7.35 -10.33
N ASP A 39 11.59 -8.64 -10.00
CA ASP A 39 11.57 -9.14 -8.62
C ASP A 39 12.77 -8.65 -7.79
N ALA A 40 13.96 -8.64 -8.36
CA ALA A 40 15.16 -8.13 -7.71
C ALA A 40 15.07 -6.62 -7.45
N LEU A 41 14.53 -5.85 -8.42
CA LEU A 41 14.30 -4.41 -8.27
C LEU A 41 13.24 -4.11 -7.20
N VAL A 42 12.15 -4.87 -7.17
CA VAL A 42 11.12 -4.74 -6.12
C VAL A 42 11.71 -5.05 -4.76
N LYS A 43 12.47 -6.12 -4.61
CA LYS A 43 13.16 -6.46 -3.36
C LYS A 43 14.21 -5.44 -2.95
N ALA A 44 14.97 -4.89 -3.90
CA ALA A 44 15.95 -3.82 -3.64
C ALA A 44 15.25 -2.52 -3.23
N TYR A 45 14.11 -2.21 -3.84
CA TYR A 45 13.28 -1.06 -3.47
C TYR A 45 12.66 -1.24 -2.08
N GLU A 46 12.13 -2.41 -1.76
CA GLU A 46 11.62 -2.74 -0.43
C GLU A 46 12.73 -2.68 0.63
N LYS A 47 13.93 -3.18 0.31
CA LYS A 47 15.11 -3.09 1.18
C LYS A 47 15.58 -1.65 1.35
N SER A 48 15.51 -0.83 0.31
CA SER A 48 15.81 0.61 0.36
C SER A 48 14.80 1.37 1.21
N LEU A 49 13.53 1.03 1.12
CA LEU A 49 12.48 1.57 2.00
C LEU A 49 12.70 1.17 3.48
N LEU A 50 13.22 -0.04 3.71
CA LEU A 50 13.56 -0.53 5.05
C LEU A 50 14.87 0.08 5.58
N SER A 51 15.79 0.50 4.70
CA SER A 51 17.06 1.14 5.05
C SER A 51 16.99 2.65 5.17
N VAL A 52 15.88 3.28 4.80
CA VAL A 52 15.62 4.65 5.22
C VAL A 52 15.59 4.60 6.74
N ASN A 53 16.62 5.16 7.38
CA ASN A 53 16.67 5.38 8.82
C ASN A 53 15.48 6.26 9.21
N VAL A 54 14.33 5.63 9.41
CA VAL A 54 13.14 6.27 9.93
C VAL A 54 13.41 6.44 11.41
N THR A 55 14.12 7.52 11.75
CA THR A 55 14.39 7.94 13.13
C THR A 55 13.13 8.44 13.83
N ASP A 56 12.03 8.51 13.08
CA ASP A 56 10.74 8.96 13.56
C ASP A 56 9.90 7.73 13.98
N ASP A 57 9.83 7.48 15.27
CA ASP A 57 9.05 6.36 15.85
C ASP A 57 7.57 6.42 15.44
N CYS A 58 7.06 7.60 15.13
CA CYS A 58 5.71 7.81 14.62
C CYS A 58 5.51 7.13 13.25
N VAL A 59 6.47 7.27 12.34
CA VAL A 59 6.39 6.65 11.00
C VAL A 59 6.55 5.14 11.08
N LYS A 60 7.43 4.64 11.96
CA LYS A 60 7.56 3.19 12.20
C LYS A 60 6.27 2.58 12.70
N ASN A 61 5.64 3.23 13.68
CA ASN A 61 4.37 2.79 14.23
C ASN A 61 3.27 2.77 13.15
N GLN A 62 3.17 3.84 12.35
CA GLN A 62 2.20 3.92 11.26
C GLN A 62 2.39 2.82 10.21
N LEU A 63 3.64 2.51 9.85
CA LEU A 63 3.94 1.42 8.92
C LEU A 63 3.60 0.04 9.51
N GLN A 64 3.79 -0.17 10.80
CA GLN A 64 3.39 -1.41 11.47
C GLN A 64 1.87 -1.58 11.47
N ILE A 65 1.13 -0.52 11.75
CA ILE A 65 -0.33 -0.49 11.69
C ILE A 65 -0.80 -0.84 10.27
N TYR A 66 -0.22 -0.20 9.26
CA TYR A 66 -0.56 -0.45 7.86
C TYR A 66 -0.25 -1.89 7.42
N ARG A 67 0.86 -2.48 7.87
CA ARG A 67 1.18 -3.90 7.59
C ARG A 67 0.10 -4.83 8.16
N LYS A 68 -0.29 -4.64 9.42
CA LYS A 68 -1.39 -5.41 10.04
C LYS A 68 -2.71 -5.24 9.26
N TYR A 69 -3.01 -4.02 8.85
CA TYR A 69 -4.16 -3.74 8.01
C TYR A 69 -4.13 -4.55 6.70
N CYS A 70 -3.00 -4.55 5.98
CA CYS A 70 -2.83 -5.30 4.74
C CYS A 70 -2.98 -6.81 4.94
N GLU A 71 -2.47 -7.38 6.04
CA GLU A 71 -2.63 -8.80 6.37
C GLU A 71 -4.10 -9.17 6.61
N LEU A 72 -4.82 -8.34 7.34
CA LEU A 72 -6.24 -8.51 7.58
C LEU A 72 -7.07 -8.33 6.31
N LYS A 73 -6.71 -7.38 5.47
CA LYS A 73 -7.37 -7.14 4.18
C LYS A 73 -7.26 -8.34 3.25
N LYS A 74 -6.10 -8.99 3.22
CA LYS A 74 -5.91 -10.25 2.45
C LYS A 74 -6.85 -11.37 2.90
N LYS A 75 -7.16 -11.43 4.19
CA LYS A 75 -8.10 -12.41 4.76
C LYS A 75 -9.58 -12.03 4.53
N ASN A 76 -9.85 -10.75 4.37
CA ASN A 76 -11.20 -10.19 4.21
C ASN A 76 -11.37 -9.56 2.82
N THR A 77 -11.09 -10.33 1.77
CA THR A 77 -11.24 -9.87 0.39
C THR A 77 -12.69 -9.50 0.09
N GLY A 78 -12.87 -8.38 -0.59
CA GLY A 78 -14.20 -7.86 -0.94
C GLY A 78 -14.97 -7.19 0.21
N CYS A 79 -14.34 -7.02 1.38
CA CYS A 79 -14.90 -6.25 2.48
C CYS A 79 -14.13 -4.94 2.65
N LEU A 80 -14.85 -3.90 3.03
CA LEU A 80 -14.27 -2.66 3.53
C LEU A 80 -13.77 -2.93 4.96
N LEU A 81 -12.49 -2.67 5.23
CA LEU A 81 -11.89 -2.96 6.53
C LEU A 81 -11.81 -1.69 7.38
N LEU A 82 -12.48 -1.72 8.53
CA LEU A 82 -12.34 -0.73 9.59
C LEU A 82 -11.38 -1.29 10.65
N PHE A 83 -10.24 -0.66 10.82
CA PHE A 83 -9.20 -1.09 11.74
C PHE A 83 -9.09 -0.11 12.91
N ARG A 84 -9.27 -0.60 14.12
CA ARG A 84 -9.21 0.25 15.31
C ARG A 84 -7.77 0.62 15.67
N CYS A 85 -7.49 1.92 15.71
CA CYS A 85 -6.24 2.53 16.13
C CYS A 85 -6.55 3.51 17.26
N GLY A 86 -6.33 3.08 18.50
CA GLY A 86 -6.65 3.90 19.67
C GLY A 86 -8.12 4.30 19.70
N ASP A 87 -8.38 5.61 19.63
CA ASP A 87 -9.73 6.16 19.66
C ASP A 87 -10.39 6.32 18.30
N PHE A 88 -9.77 5.81 17.24
CA PHE A 88 -10.29 5.93 15.88
C PHE A 88 -10.45 4.56 15.22
N TYR A 89 -11.43 4.46 14.31
CA TYR A 89 -11.43 3.49 13.22
C TYR A 89 -10.79 4.12 12.01
N GLU A 90 -9.76 3.49 11.52
CA GLU A 90 -8.98 3.92 10.37
C GLU A 90 -9.13 2.94 9.22
N THR A 91 -9.03 3.45 8.03
CA THR A 91 -9.03 2.69 6.79
C THR A 91 -8.03 3.31 5.84
N TYR A 92 -7.47 2.50 4.94
CA TYR A 92 -6.33 2.90 4.12
C TYR A 92 -6.59 2.66 2.65
N GLU A 93 -5.90 3.43 1.82
CA GLU A 93 -5.85 3.36 0.37
C GLU A 93 -7.24 3.40 -0.28
N ASP A 94 -7.62 2.35 -1.02
CA ASP A 94 -8.89 2.31 -1.74
C ASP A 94 -10.10 2.29 -0.79
N ASP A 95 -9.98 1.60 0.34
CA ASP A 95 -11.04 1.61 1.35
C ASP A 95 -11.21 3.00 1.96
N ALA A 96 -10.11 3.75 2.15
CA ALA A 96 -10.16 5.12 2.64
C ALA A 96 -10.89 6.05 1.67
N GLN A 97 -10.67 5.89 0.38
CA GLN A 97 -11.40 6.64 -0.64
C GLN A 97 -12.89 6.32 -0.59
N LEU A 98 -13.27 5.03 -0.58
CA LEU A 98 -14.67 4.61 -0.53
C LEU A 98 -15.40 5.12 0.72
N VAL A 99 -14.73 5.06 1.88
CA VAL A 99 -15.30 5.55 3.15
C VAL A 99 -15.43 7.06 3.14
N SER A 100 -14.43 7.77 2.65
CA SER A 100 -14.45 9.23 2.51
C SER A 100 -15.62 9.68 1.64
N ASP A 101 -15.79 9.05 0.47
CA ASP A 101 -16.85 9.41 -0.49
C ASP A 101 -18.24 9.07 0.06
N CYS A 102 -18.40 7.93 0.72
CA CYS A 102 -19.68 7.48 1.26
C CYS A 102 -20.13 8.27 2.49
N LEU A 103 -19.20 8.56 3.40
CA LEU A 103 -19.51 9.21 4.68
C LEU A 103 -19.36 10.73 4.65
N GLY A 104 -18.66 11.27 3.65
CA GLY A 104 -18.33 12.70 3.57
C GLY A 104 -17.26 13.11 4.60
N ILE A 105 -16.39 12.19 5.00
CA ILE A 105 -15.27 12.45 5.91
C ILE A 105 -13.99 12.77 5.14
N THR A 106 -13.06 13.44 5.79
CA THR A 106 -11.82 13.89 5.13
C THR A 106 -10.91 12.72 4.80
N LEU A 107 -10.51 12.63 3.52
CA LEU A 107 -9.41 11.79 3.08
C LEU A 107 -8.10 12.53 3.31
N THR A 108 -7.20 11.95 4.10
CA THR A 108 -5.89 12.51 4.39
C THR A 108 -4.78 11.67 3.76
N LYS A 109 -3.61 12.27 3.60
CA LYS A 109 -2.37 11.54 3.28
C LYS A 109 -1.47 11.57 4.50
N VAL A 110 -1.07 10.39 4.95
CA VAL A 110 -0.11 10.28 6.04
C VAL A 110 1.20 10.92 5.62
N HIS A 111 1.64 11.93 6.39
CA HIS A 111 2.89 12.63 6.12
C HIS A 111 4.05 11.63 6.07
N LYS A 112 5.00 11.81 5.15
CA LYS A 112 6.17 10.97 4.91
C LYS A 112 5.92 9.62 4.22
N THR A 113 4.79 8.94 4.44
CA THR A 113 4.49 7.67 3.76
C THR A 113 3.65 7.85 2.51
N GLY A 114 2.89 8.95 2.43
CA GLY A 114 1.97 9.23 1.34
C GLY A 114 0.74 8.33 1.31
N LEU A 115 0.57 7.43 2.30
CA LEU A 115 -0.58 6.54 2.40
C LEU A 115 -1.87 7.34 2.52
N ARG A 116 -2.87 7.01 1.71
CA ARG A 116 -4.21 7.58 1.85
C ARG A 116 -4.89 6.95 3.06
N MET A 117 -5.49 7.77 3.88
CA MET A 117 -6.15 7.36 5.11
C MET A 117 -7.43 8.15 5.31
N ALA A 118 -8.48 7.50 5.76
CA ALA A 118 -9.67 8.12 6.31
C ALA A 118 -10.01 7.43 7.64
N GLY A 119 -10.57 8.18 8.57
CA GLY A 119 -10.92 7.64 9.86
C GLY A 119 -11.95 8.50 10.58
N PHE A 120 -12.59 7.89 11.55
CA PHE A 120 -13.57 8.53 12.41
C PHE A 120 -13.46 7.99 13.84
N PRO A 121 -13.87 8.78 14.86
CA PRO A 121 -13.81 8.35 16.25
C PRO A 121 -14.63 7.07 16.49
N TYR A 122 -14.12 6.16 17.33
CA TYR A 122 -14.74 4.85 17.54
C TYR A 122 -16.18 4.93 18.06
N HIS A 123 -16.50 5.95 18.86
CA HIS A 123 -17.86 6.17 19.36
C HIS A 123 -18.86 6.61 18.27
N ALA A 124 -18.40 7.00 17.10
CA ALA A 124 -19.25 7.33 15.97
C ALA A 124 -19.58 6.10 15.08
N LEU A 125 -19.11 4.90 15.44
CA LEU A 125 -19.33 3.69 14.68
C LEU A 125 -20.81 3.42 14.44
N ASP A 126 -21.64 3.56 15.45
CA ASP A 126 -23.09 3.31 15.37
C ASP A 126 -23.79 4.27 14.38
N THR A 127 -23.21 5.44 14.14
CA THR A 127 -23.72 6.40 13.17
C THR A 127 -23.23 6.09 11.75
N TYR A 128 -21.98 5.71 11.58
CA TYR A 128 -21.36 5.57 10.27
C TYR A 128 -21.51 4.16 9.68
N LEU A 129 -21.47 3.12 10.49
CA LEU A 129 -21.59 1.73 10.03
C LEU A 129 -22.90 1.48 9.26
N PRO A 130 -24.08 1.92 9.73
CA PRO A 130 -25.32 1.73 8.98
C PRO A 130 -25.30 2.45 7.61
N ARG A 131 -24.61 3.56 7.49
CA ARG A 131 -24.49 4.30 6.22
C ARG A 131 -23.67 3.50 5.21
N LEU A 132 -22.54 2.91 5.63
CA LEU A 132 -21.72 2.05 4.80
C LEU A 132 -22.50 0.80 4.34
N ILE A 133 -23.24 0.16 5.24
CA ILE A 133 -24.06 -1.01 4.92
C ILE A 133 -25.17 -0.66 3.93
N ARG A 134 -25.86 0.46 4.12
CA ARG A 134 -26.91 0.94 3.18
C ARG A 134 -26.34 1.28 1.81
N ALA A 135 -25.10 1.72 1.73
CA ALA A 135 -24.39 1.96 0.47
C ALA A 135 -23.96 0.66 -0.23
N GLY A 136 -24.24 -0.51 0.37
CA GLY A 136 -23.96 -1.83 -0.21
C GLY A 136 -22.58 -2.38 0.13
N PHE A 137 -21.81 -1.75 1.02
CA PHE A 137 -20.52 -2.24 1.42
C PHE A 137 -20.63 -3.39 2.43
N ARG A 138 -19.84 -4.43 2.22
CA ARG A 138 -19.55 -5.44 3.25
C ARG A 138 -18.45 -4.90 4.12
N VAL A 139 -18.69 -4.76 5.41
CA VAL A 139 -17.75 -4.13 6.36
C VAL A 139 -17.20 -5.21 7.29
N SER A 140 -15.89 -5.25 7.40
CA SER A 140 -15.16 -6.03 8.41
C SER A 140 -14.58 -5.07 9.44
N ILE A 141 -14.86 -5.32 10.71
CA ILE A 141 -14.37 -4.51 11.82
C ILE A 141 -13.30 -5.30 12.55
N ASN A 142 -12.14 -4.71 12.75
CA ASN A 142 -11.08 -5.27 13.57
C ASN A 142 -10.82 -4.36 14.76
N ASP A 143 -11.26 -4.81 15.93
CA ASP A 143 -10.92 -4.21 17.21
C ASP A 143 -9.60 -4.81 17.69
N ASN A 144 -8.53 -4.04 17.56
CA ASN A 144 -7.23 -4.40 18.11
C ASN A 144 -7.29 -4.20 19.64
N LYS A 145 -7.77 -5.22 20.35
CA LYS A 145 -7.70 -5.27 21.83
C LYS A 145 -6.31 -5.68 22.26
#